data_02541a0a1a7d2f1292e1f7834ea2ba51
#
_entry.id   02541a0a1a7d2f1292e1f7834ea2ba51
#
_cell.length_a   1.000
_cell.length_b   1.000
_cell.length_c   1.000
_cell.angle_alpha   90.00
_cell.angle_beta   90.00
_cell.angle_gamma   90.00
#
_symmetry.space_group_name_H-M   'P 1'
#
loop_
_entity.id
_entity.type
_entity.pdbx_description
1 polymer ?
#
loop_
_entity_poly.entity_id
_entity_poly.type
_entity_poly.pdbx_seq_one_letter_code
_entity_poly.pdbx_strand_id
1 'polypeptide(L)'
;MILVTGATGNTGRALLTELRVCGAGPVRGLTRDAARAGFPAEVEAVEADLTRADHLGPALKGVRSLFLLQGFGSEAQTLEAARQAGVDHVVLVSSITVQTHPHLPAAGVNRSVEEMLKDSGMAWTILRPTQFASNTLLWAQSIRHHDTVHVPYPDIGLPTIHPSDIARVARVAITESGHRGQTYPLTGPRRITPRQQVADIAGAIERELSLVEISREQAHQEMARHMGDETADAVLDLMGGDVNDELVAVRDTTARITGRPATPFSEWARENAALFR
;
A
#
# COMPACT_ATOMS: atom_id res chain seq x y z
N MET A 1 -21.21 9.34 0.12
CA MET A 1 -20.00 9.61 -0.68
C MET A 1 -18.80 8.96 -0.01
N ILE A 2 -18.01 8.23 -0.78
CA ILE A 2 -16.73 7.63 -0.36
C ILE A 2 -15.62 8.41 -1.05
N LEU A 3 -14.63 8.90 -0.32
CA LEU A 3 -13.42 9.53 -0.88
C LEU A 3 -12.26 8.55 -0.83
N VAL A 4 -11.58 8.36 -1.96
CA VAL A 4 -10.39 7.51 -2.09
C VAL A 4 -9.18 8.40 -2.35
N THR A 5 -8.22 8.44 -1.41
CA THR A 5 -6.93 9.09 -1.61
C THR A 5 -5.95 8.14 -2.30
N GLY A 6 -4.91 8.67 -2.92
CA GLY A 6 -4.00 7.83 -3.72
C GLY A 6 -4.72 7.09 -4.86
N ALA A 7 -5.82 7.64 -5.36
CA ALA A 7 -6.75 7.01 -6.30
C ALA A 7 -6.12 6.63 -7.65
N THR A 8 -5.05 7.29 -8.04
CA THR A 8 -4.27 6.98 -9.27
C THR A 8 -3.18 5.93 -9.06
N GLY A 9 -2.88 5.55 -7.80
CA GLY A 9 -1.89 4.53 -7.44
C GLY A 9 -2.45 3.10 -7.49
N ASN A 10 -1.58 2.11 -7.26
CA ASN A 10 -1.91 0.68 -7.38
C ASN A 10 -3.08 0.26 -6.48
N THR A 11 -3.05 0.60 -5.19
CA THR A 11 -4.11 0.25 -4.25
C THR A 11 -5.38 1.06 -4.47
N GLY A 12 -5.25 2.37 -4.74
CA GLY A 12 -6.39 3.25 -4.97
C GLY A 12 -7.18 2.87 -6.22
N ARG A 13 -6.52 2.60 -7.36
CA ARG A 13 -7.19 2.10 -8.58
C ARG A 13 -7.92 0.78 -8.34
N ALA A 14 -7.27 -0.15 -7.64
CA ALA A 14 -7.90 -1.41 -7.27
C ALA A 14 -9.14 -1.19 -6.40
N LEU A 15 -9.07 -0.26 -5.42
CA LEU A 15 -10.21 0.06 -4.57
C LEU A 15 -11.37 0.72 -5.36
N LEU A 16 -11.08 1.64 -6.27
CA LEU A 16 -12.10 2.21 -7.15
C LEU A 16 -12.83 1.12 -7.96
N THR A 17 -12.09 0.14 -8.45
CA THR A 17 -12.66 -1.01 -9.17
C THR A 17 -13.54 -1.86 -8.26
N GLU A 18 -13.07 -2.20 -7.06
CA GLU A 18 -13.82 -3.00 -6.08
C GLU A 18 -15.12 -2.31 -5.64
N LEU A 19 -15.06 -0.99 -5.35
CA LEU A 19 -16.22 -0.20 -4.97
C LEU A 19 -17.26 -0.12 -6.10
N ARG A 20 -16.81 0.01 -7.35
CA ARG A 20 -17.71 -0.01 -8.51
C ARG A 20 -18.38 -1.36 -8.68
N VAL A 21 -17.61 -2.44 -8.63
CA VAL A 21 -18.14 -3.81 -8.84
C VAL A 21 -19.15 -4.20 -7.78
N CYS A 22 -18.98 -3.76 -6.52
CA CYS A 22 -19.96 -4.05 -5.47
C CYS A 22 -21.15 -3.07 -5.44
N GLY A 23 -21.22 -2.11 -6.35
CA GLY A 23 -22.29 -1.11 -6.38
C GLY A 23 -22.27 -0.17 -5.17
N ALA A 24 -21.12 0.05 -4.53
CA ALA A 24 -20.99 1.03 -3.48
C ALA A 24 -21.43 2.41 -4.00
N GLY A 25 -22.12 3.16 -3.16
CA GLY A 25 -22.71 4.46 -3.53
C GLY A 25 -21.71 5.44 -4.17
N PRO A 26 -22.02 6.76 -4.23
CA PRO A 26 -21.15 7.70 -4.95
C PRO A 26 -19.70 7.63 -4.46
N VAL A 27 -18.75 7.49 -5.39
CA VAL A 27 -17.32 7.40 -5.13
C VAL A 27 -16.59 8.58 -5.75
N ARG A 28 -15.68 9.17 -4.99
CA ARG A 28 -14.80 10.26 -5.42
C ARG A 28 -13.35 9.81 -5.32
N GLY A 29 -12.59 9.98 -6.41
CA GLY A 29 -11.15 9.73 -6.46
C GLY A 29 -10.38 11.04 -6.36
N LEU A 30 -9.48 11.15 -5.38
CA LEU A 30 -8.61 12.31 -5.23
C LEU A 30 -7.37 12.15 -6.11
N THR A 31 -7.06 13.18 -6.88
CA THR A 31 -5.91 13.24 -7.79
C THR A 31 -5.32 14.63 -7.86
N ARG A 32 -4.09 14.76 -8.32
CA ARG A 32 -3.45 16.06 -8.62
C ARG A 32 -3.78 16.59 -10.03
N ASP A 33 -4.34 15.71 -10.91
CA ASP A 33 -4.71 16.06 -12.29
C ASP A 33 -5.92 15.20 -12.67
N ALA A 34 -7.10 15.79 -12.67
CA ALA A 34 -8.35 15.10 -12.97
C ALA A 34 -8.45 14.70 -14.45
N ALA A 35 -7.87 15.49 -15.36
CA ALA A 35 -7.89 15.21 -16.80
C ALA A 35 -7.09 13.96 -17.15
N ARG A 36 -6.04 13.64 -16.39
CA ARG A 36 -5.17 12.48 -16.57
C ARG A 36 -5.46 11.31 -15.64
N ALA A 37 -6.43 11.44 -14.73
CA ALA A 37 -6.71 10.42 -13.72
C ALA A 37 -7.12 9.08 -14.33
N GLY A 38 -7.85 9.09 -15.45
CA GLY A 38 -8.32 7.88 -16.13
C GLY A 38 -9.23 7.03 -15.24
N PHE A 39 -10.07 7.67 -14.41
CA PHE A 39 -11.04 6.98 -13.58
C PHE A 39 -12.24 6.47 -14.40
N PRO A 40 -12.94 5.40 -13.94
CA PRO A 40 -14.23 5.03 -14.50
C PRO A 40 -15.22 6.20 -14.48
N ALA A 41 -16.16 6.22 -15.45
CA ALA A 41 -17.11 7.32 -15.62
C ALA A 41 -17.99 7.58 -14.38
N GLU A 42 -18.20 6.55 -13.55
CA GLU A 42 -19.00 6.63 -12.33
C GLU A 42 -18.24 7.20 -11.13
N VAL A 43 -16.93 7.43 -11.27
CA VAL A 43 -16.06 7.98 -10.23
C VAL A 43 -15.87 9.46 -10.46
N GLU A 44 -16.31 10.27 -9.51
CA GLU A 44 -16.06 11.72 -9.52
C GLU A 44 -14.55 11.98 -9.32
N ALA A 45 -13.87 12.58 -10.30
CA ALA A 45 -12.51 13.02 -10.13
C ALA A 45 -12.50 14.40 -9.42
N VAL A 46 -11.74 14.51 -8.33
CA VAL A 46 -11.55 15.80 -7.65
C VAL A 46 -10.06 16.11 -7.55
N GLU A 47 -9.70 17.34 -7.91
CA GLU A 47 -8.32 17.80 -7.81
C GLU A 47 -8.02 18.32 -6.41
N ALA A 48 -7.06 17.70 -5.77
CA ALA A 48 -6.42 18.22 -4.57
C ALA A 48 -5.05 17.57 -4.38
N ASP A 49 -4.20 18.25 -3.64
CA ASP A 49 -2.88 17.75 -3.24
C ASP A 49 -2.90 17.40 -1.75
N LEU A 50 -2.65 16.13 -1.45
CA LEU A 50 -2.58 15.63 -0.06
C LEU A 50 -1.44 16.27 0.76
N THR A 51 -0.42 16.84 0.12
CA THR A 51 0.62 17.59 0.85
C THR A 51 0.13 18.96 1.33
N ARG A 52 -1.08 19.38 0.89
CA ARG A 52 -1.70 20.67 1.16
C ARG A 52 -3.12 20.49 1.67
N ALA A 53 -3.24 20.13 2.94
CA ALA A 53 -4.52 19.81 3.58
C ALA A 53 -5.55 20.97 3.55
N ASP A 54 -5.11 22.24 3.44
CA ASP A 54 -5.95 23.43 3.27
C ASP A 54 -6.79 23.38 1.98
N HIS A 55 -6.40 22.59 0.98
CA HIS A 55 -7.11 22.39 -0.27
C HIS A 55 -8.12 21.25 -0.27
N LEU A 56 -8.23 20.48 0.82
CA LEU A 56 -9.07 19.29 0.88
C LEU A 56 -10.56 19.56 1.09
N GLY A 57 -10.95 20.79 1.50
CA GLY A 57 -12.34 21.13 1.78
C GLY A 57 -13.33 20.75 0.68
N PRO A 58 -13.10 21.13 -0.59
CA PRO A 58 -13.97 20.72 -1.70
C PRO A 58 -14.04 19.21 -1.89
N ALA A 59 -12.90 18.51 -1.74
CA ALA A 59 -12.82 17.06 -1.88
C ALA A 59 -13.60 16.31 -0.78
N LEU A 60 -13.66 16.86 0.42
CA LEU A 60 -14.33 16.29 1.59
C LEU A 60 -15.82 16.61 1.67
N LYS A 61 -16.34 17.50 0.84
CA LYS A 61 -17.76 17.90 0.87
C LYS A 61 -18.69 16.69 0.64
N GLY A 62 -19.52 16.39 1.64
CA GLY A 62 -20.50 15.29 1.61
C GLY A 62 -19.89 13.88 1.74
N VAL A 63 -18.62 13.79 2.07
CA VAL A 63 -17.92 12.51 2.29
C VAL A 63 -18.36 11.93 3.64
N ARG A 64 -18.74 10.65 3.63
CA ARG A 64 -19.08 9.86 4.83
C ARG A 64 -17.97 8.89 5.20
N SER A 65 -17.28 8.34 4.20
CA SER A 65 -16.16 7.42 4.40
C SER A 65 -14.93 7.88 3.63
N LEU A 66 -13.79 7.84 4.29
CA LEU A 66 -12.50 8.23 3.72
C LEU A 66 -11.57 7.01 3.70
N PHE A 67 -11.04 6.65 2.54
CA PHE A 67 -9.87 5.78 2.43
C PHE A 67 -8.63 6.67 2.40
N LEU A 68 -7.79 6.55 3.42
CA LEU A 68 -6.59 7.38 3.61
C LEU A 68 -5.32 6.54 3.46
N LEU A 69 -4.53 6.87 2.44
CA LEU A 69 -3.17 6.35 2.26
C LEU A 69 -2.19 7.31 2.95
N GLN A 70 -1.26 6.78 3.74
CA GLN A 70 -0.22 7.55 4.43
C GLN A 70 1.00 7.82 3.54
N GLY A 71 1.89 8.71 4.01
CA GLY A 71 3.18 9.00 3.40
C GLY A 71 3.25 10.35 2.69
N PHE A 72 2.32 11.26 2.99
CA PHE A 72 2.27 12.61 2.40
C PHE A 72 2.71 13.71 3.38
N GLY A 73 2.88 13.39 4.68
CA GLY A 73 3.34 14.33 5.71
C GLY A 73 2.27 15.32 6.20
N SER A 74 1.03 15.18 5.73
CA SER A 74 -0.10 16.06 6.10
C SER A 74 -1.27 15.29 6.74
N GLU A 75 -1.01 14.08 7.23
CA GLU A 75 -2.06 13.19 7.73
C GLU A 75 -2.84 13.81 8.89
N ALA A 76 -2.16 14.49 9.82
CA ALA A 76 -2.81 15.17 10.94
C ALA A 76 -3.83 16.22 10.46
N GLN A 77 -3.41 17.08 9.54
CA GLN A 77 -4.27 18.11 8.97
C GLN A 77 -5.40 17.52 8.13
N THR A 78 -5.11 16.41 7.42
CA THR A 78 -6.11 15.68 6.62
C THR A 78 -7.19 15.07 7.52
N LEU A 79 -6.81 14.46 8.64
CA LEU A 79 -7.74 13.90 9.62
C LEU A 79 -8.60 15.00 10.27
N GLU A 80 -7.99 16.12 10.62
CA GLU A 80 -8.73 17.26 11.18
C GLU A 80 -9.72 17.87 10.16
N ALA A 81 -9.30 18.03 8.90
CA ALA A 81 -10.20 18.49 7.84
C ALA A 81 -11.36 17.51 7.59
N ALA A 82 -11.07 16.20 7.63
CA ALA A 82 -12.10 15.15 7.50
C ALA A 82 -13.10 15.19 8.65
N ARG A 83 -12.62 15.36 9.90
CA ARG A 83 -13.47 15.51 11.09
C ARG A 83 -14.38 16.74 10.98
N GLN A 84 -13.83 17.90 10.57
CA GLN A 84 -14.60 19.15 10.39
C GLN A 84 -15.63 19.03 9.26
N ALA A 85 -15.34 18.27 8.21
CA ALA A 85 -16.26 18.00 7.10
C ALA A 85 -17.37 17.00 7.45
N GLY A 86 -17.34 16.38 8.65
CA GLY A 86 -18.33 15.42 9.11
C GLY A 86 -18.15 14.01 8.53
N VAL A 87 -16.91 13.61 8.23
CA VAL A 87 -16.58 12.22 7.86
C VAL A 87 -16.87 11.30 9.05
N ASP A 88 -17.63 10.25 8.82
CA ASP A 88 -18.00 9.29 9.88
C ASP A 88 -16.96 8.21 10.09
N HIS A 89 -16.32 7.75 9.00
CA HIS A 89 -15.46 6.57 9.04
C HIS A 89 -14.21 6.77 8.18
N VAL A 90 -13.05 6.47 8.74
CA VAL A 90 -11.76 6.48 8.04
C VAL A 90 -11.18 5.07 8.00
N VAL A 91 -10.86 4.59 6.79
CA VAL A 91 -10.06 3.38 6.58
C VAL A 91 -8.64 3.83 6.25
N LEU A 92 -7.74 3.63 7.21
CA LEU A 92 -6.35 4.08 7.14
C LEU A 92 -5.44 2.94 6.67
N VAL A 93 -4.63 3.16 5.65
CA VAL A 93 -3.54 2.26 5.29
C VAL A 93 -2.30 2.69 6.06
N SER A 94 -1.98 1.97 7.11
CA SER A 94 -0.79 2.09 7.94
C SER A 94 0.29 1.09 7.47
N SER A 95 1.09 0.56 8.36
CA SER A 95 2.16 -0.41 8.08
C SER A 95 2.21 -1.50 9.14
N ILE A 96 2.57 -2.71 8.73
CA ILE A 96 2.86 -3.82 9.65
C ILE A 96 4.01 -3.47 10.62
N THR A 97 4.90 -2.54 10.25
CA THR A 97 6.05 -2.14 11.05
C THR A 97 5.68 -1.55 12.39
N VAL A 98 4.47 -0.98 12.52
CA VAL A 98 3.95 -0.48 13.82
C VAL A 98 3.97 -1.58 14.90
N GLN A 99 3.75 -2.83 14.52
CA GLN A 99 3.77 -3.97 15.45
C GLN A 99 5.05 -4.79 15.38
N THR A 100 5.71 -4.89 14.23
CA THR A 100 6.88 -5.75 14.04
C THR A 100 8.20 -5.06 14.38
N HIS A 101 8.32 -3.75 14.09
CA HIS A 101 9.53 -2.94 14.27
C HIS A 101 9.19 -1.58 14.86
N PRO A 102 8.60 -1.52 16.08
CA PRO A 102 8.13 -0.26 16.67
C PRO A 102 9.24 0.74 16.97
N HIS A 103 10.50 0.32 16.93
CA HIS A 103 11.70 1.14 17.13
C HIS A 103 12.09 1.93 15.88
N LEU A 104 11.64 1.54 14.68
CA LEU A 104 11.95 2.26 13.45
C LEU A 104 11.23 3.62 13.41
N PRO A 105 11.90 4.71 12.97
CA PRO A 105 11.29 6.03 12.88
C PRO A 105 9.99 6.06 12.07
N ALA A 106 9.98 5.40 10.91
CA ALA A 106 8.77 5.30 10.07
C ALA A 106 7.61 4.59 10.77
N ALA A 107 7.88 3.58 11.61
CA ALA A 107 6.85 2.93 12.43
C ALA A 107 6.29 3.87 13.49
N GLY A 108 7.14 4.73 14.07
CA GLY A 108 6.73 5.78 14.99
C GLY A 108 5.79 6.79 14.33
N VAL A 109 6.11 7.25 13.13
CA VAL A 109 5.25 8.14 12.33
C VAL A 109 3.90 7.48 12.06
N ASN A 110 3.89 6.25 11.56
CA ASN A 110 2.66 5.52 11.29
C ASN A 110 1.80 5.35 12.54
N ARG A 111 2.42 5.00 13.68
CA ARG A 111 1.72 4.87 14.96
C ARG A 111 1.09 6.18 15.41
N SER A 112 1.79 7.30 15.30
CA SER A 112 1.25 8.61 15.66
C SER A 112 -0.01 8.95 14.85
N VAL A 113 -0.05 8.62 13.56
CA VAL A 113 -1.25 8.82 12.73
C VAL A 113 -2.39 7.89 13.15
N GLU A 114 -2.09 6.63 13.50
CA GLU A 114 -3.10 5.71 14.04
C GLU A 114 -3.71 6.23 15.35
N GLU A 115 -2.89 6.77 16.25
CA GLU A 115 -3.32 7.35 17.52
C GLU A 115 -4.18 8.60 17.28
N MET A 116 -3.73 9.54 16.45
CA MET A 116 -4.52 10.71 16.07
C MET A 116 -5.89 10.33 15.49
N LEU A 117 -5.94 9.30 14.64
CA LEU A 117 -7.20 8.81 14.10
C LEU A 117 -8.11 8.22 15.19
N LYS A 118 -7.57 7.41 16.10
CA LYS A 118 -8.34 6.84 17.23
C LYS A 118 -8.92 7.93 18.14
N ASP A 119 -8.16 8.99 18.36
CA ASP A 119 -8.55 10.11 19.24
C ASP A 119 -9.45 11.14 18.53
N SER A 120 -9.63 11.04 17.21
CA SER A 120 -10.39 12.01 16.41
C SER A 120 -11.89 12.05 16.68
N GLY A 121 -12.45 11.01 17.31
CA GLY A 121 -13.90 10.80 17.46
C GLY A 121 -14.59 10.23 16.23
N MET A 122 -13.91 10.09 15.09
CA MET A 122 -14.42 9.38 13.91
C MET A 122 -14.31 7.87 14.11
N ALA A 123 -15.22 7.09 13.53
CA ALA A 123 -15.01 5.65 13.44
C ALA A 123 -13.80 5.35 12.54
N TRP A 124 -13.06 4.28 12.87
CA TRP A 124 -11.84 3.97 12.15
C TRP A 124 -11.70 2.47 11.86
N THR A 125 -10.98 2.15 10.79
CA THR A 125 -10.39 0.83 10.52
C THR A 125 -8.96 1.04 10.06
N ILE A 126 -8.02 0.31 10.66
CA ILE A 126 -6.59 0.42 10.36
C ILE A 126 -6.14 -0.84 9.63
N LEU A 127 -5.57 -0.66 8.45
CA LEU A 127 -4.97 -1.72 7.67
C LEU A 127 -3.45 -1.65 7.84
N ARG A 128 -2.83 -2.74 8.29
CA ARG A 128 -1.37 -2.85 8.46
C ARG A 128 -0.80 -3.85 7.46
N PRO A 129 -0.63 -3.47 6.19
CA PRO A 129 -0.05 -4.35 5.19
C PRO A 129 1.44 -4.57 5.42
N THR A 130 1.92 -5.73 4.97
CA THR A 130 3.35 -6.03 4.77
C THR A 130 3.86 -5.38 3.48
N GLN A 131 5.07 -5.74 3.06
CA GLN A 131 5.67 -5.30 1.81
C GLN A 131 4.73 -5.52 0.61
N PHE A 132 4.55 -4.50 -0.22
CA PHE A 132 3.67 -4.57 -1.39
C PHE A 132 4.35 -5.26 -2.56
N ALA A 133 3.62 -6.11 -3.30
CA ALA A 133 4.11 -6.69 -4.54
C ALA A 133 4.57 -5.61 -5.54
N SER A 134 3.89 -4.46 -5.58
CA SER A 134 4.25 -3.34 -6.44
C SER A 134 5.61 -2.69 -6.14
N ASN A 135 6.26 -2.99 -5.01
CA ASN A 135 7.61 -2.50 -4.73
C ASN A 135 8.63 -3.06 -5.74
N THR A 136 8.36 -4.23 -6.35
CA THR A 136 9.22 -4.80 -7.39
C THR A 136 9.22 -3.99 -8.69
N LEU A 137 8.33 -3.01 -8.86
CA LEU A 137 8.40 -2.04 -9.96
C LEU A 137 9.69 -1.21 -9.94
N LEU A 138 10.37 -1.11 -8.79
CA LEU A 138 11.71 -0.53 -8.71
C LEU A 138 12.72 -1.27 -9.59
N TRP A 139 12.51 -2.55 -9.89
CA TRP A 139 13.36 -3.34 -10.77
C TRP A 139 13.04 -3.17 -12.26
N ALA A 140 11.88 -2.56 -12.59
CA ALA A 140 11.37 -2.52 -13.96
C ALA A 140 12.37 -1.91 -14.95
N GLN A 141 13.08 -0.84 -14.59
CA GLN A 141 14.06 -0.20 -15.45
C GLN A 141 15.26 -1.11 -15.72
N SER A 142 15.81 -1.75 -14.68
CA SER A 142 16.94 -2.67 -14.80
C SER A 142 16.55 -3.92 -15.60
N ILE A 143 15.35 -4.44 -15.41
CA ILE A 143 14.83 -5.57 -16.17
C ILE A 143 14.69 -5.21 -17.66
N ARG A 144 14.08 -4.06 -17.99
CA ARG A 144 13.89 -3.63 -19.39
C ARG A 144 15.19 -3.43 -20.17
N HIS A 145 16.23 -2.93 -19.51
CA HIS A 145 17.47 -2.54 -20.18
C HIS A 145 18.59 -3.56 -20.07
N HIS A 146 18.58 -4.40 -19.04
CA HIS A 146 19.72 -5.25 -18.71
C HIS A 146 19.36 -6.69 -18.38
N ASP A 147 18.08 -7.07 -18.35
CA ASP A 147 17.60 -8.39 -17.92
C ASP A 147 18.14 -8.81 -16.54
N THR A 148 18.45 -7.86 -15.68
CA THR A 148 19.16 -8.12 -14.41
C THR A 148 18.50 -7.37 -13.26
N VAL A 149 18.43 -8.05 -12.12
CA VAL A 149 17.97 -7.48 -10.85
C VAL A 149 19.07 -7.61 -9.81
N HIS A 150 19.41 -6.48 -9.17
CA HIS A 150 20.38 -6.44 -8.09
C HIS A 150 19.64 -6.30 -6.76
N VAL A 151 19.85 -7.24 -5.85
CA VAL A 151 19.17 -7.23 -4.53
C VAL A 151 20.10 -7.69 -3.43
N PRO A 152 19.98 -7.13 -2.22
CA PRO A 152 20.51 -7.75 -1.00
C PRO A 152 19.53 -8.85 -0.57
N TYR A 153 19.99 -9.82 0.20
CA TYR A 153 19.16 -10.86 0.84
C TYR A 153 18.23 -11.62 -0.12
N PRO A 154 18.74 -12.18 -1.24
CA PRO A 154 17.89 -12.79 -2.28
C PRO A 154 17.06 -13.98 -1.80
N ASP A 155 17.42 -14.58 -0.69
CA ASP A 155 16.80 -15.81 -0.16
C ASP A 155 15.98 -15.58 1.12
N ILE A 156 15.82 -14.33 1.56
CA ILE A 156 14.92 -13.98 2.69
C ILE A 156 13.50 -13.83 2.17
N GLY A 157 12.60 -14.69 2.64
CA GLY A 157 11.19 -14.71 2.22
C GLY A 157 10.30 -13.85 3.10
N LEU A 158 9.61 -12.87 2.51
CA LEU A 158 8.60 -12.05 3.17
C LEU A 158 7.19 -12.34 2.62
N PRO A 159 6.13 -12.20 3.42
CA PRO A 159 4.76 -12.46 2.97
C PRO A 159 4.20 -11.27 2.19
N THR A 160 4.79 -10.97 1.03
CA THR A 160 4.47 -9.84 0.14
C THR A 160 3.01 -9.84 -0.27
N ILE A 161 2.32 -8.71 -0.08
CA ILE A 161 0.89 -8.57 -0.33
C ILE A 161 0.59 -7.93 -1.70
N HIS A 162 -0.44 -8.44 -2.37
CA HIS A 162 -0.99 -7.84 -3.58
C HIS A 162 -1.80 -6.56 -3.25
N PRO A 163 -1.60 -5.43 -3.96
CA PRO A 163 -2.38 -4.21 -3.72
C PRO A 163 -3.90 -4.39 -3.80
N SER A 164 -4.39 -5.28 -4.67
CA SER A 164 -5.82 -5.61 -4.76
C SER A 164 -6.38 -6.28 -3.50
N ASP A 165 -5.55 -7.00 -2.73
CA ASP A 165 -5.99 -7.59 -1.46
C ASP A 165 -6.24 -6.52 -0.40
N ILE A 166 -5.38 -5.49 -0.35
CA ILE A 166 -5.57 -4.32 0.51
C ILE A 166 -6.87 -3.62 0.12
N ALA A 167 -7.07 -3.43 -1.19
CA ALA A 167 -8.28 -2.81 -1.74
C ALA A 167 -9.55 -3.60 -1.40
N ARG A 168 -9.53 -4.92 -1.53
CA ARG A 168 -10.67 -5.79 -1.18
C ARG A 168 -11.04 -5.69 0.30
N VAL A 169 -10.04 -5.72 1.20
CA VAL A 169 -10.27 -5.55 2.64
C VAL A 169 -10.78 -4.14 2.94
N ALA A 170 -10.21 -3.11 2.30
CA ALA A 170 -10.70 -1.74 2.43
C ALA A 170 -12.15 -1.58 1.96
N ARG A 171 -12.53 -2.19 0.82
CA ARG A 171 -13.92 -2.20 0.33
C ARG A 171 -14.85 -2.80 1.38
N VAL A 172 -14.54 -3.99 1.92
CA VAL A 172 -15.35 -4.63 2.97
C VAL A 172 -15.47 -3.72 4.18
N ALA A 173 -14.36 -3.17 4.67
CA ALA A 173 -14.34 -2.27 5.82
C ALA A 173 -15.21 -1.01 5.62
N ILE A 174 -15.27 -0.48 4.39
CA ILE A 174 -16.06 0.71 4.06
C ILE A 174 -17.56 0.37 3.93
N THR A 175 -17.90 -0.79 3.32
CA THR A 175 -19.27 -1.07 2.87
C THR A 175 -20.04 -2.02 3.78
N GLU A 176 -19.38 -2.75 4.66
CA GLU A 176 -19.98 -3.75 5.52
C GLU A 176 -19.85 -3.36 7.00
N SER A 177 -20.72 -3.88 7.85
CA SER A 177 -20.68 -3.62 9.29
C SER A 177 -19.67 -4.51 10.01
N GLY A 178 -19.27 -4.12 11.25
CA GLY A 178 -18.40 -4.95 12.11
C GLY A 178 -16.90 -4.66 11.96
N HIS A 179 -16.53 -3.69 11.12
CA HIS A 179 -15.10 -3.37 10.88
C HIS A 179 -14.62 -2.10 11.57
N ARG A 180 -15.53 -1.32 12.15
CA ARG A 180 -15.17 -0.12 12.93
C ARG A 180 -14.45 -0.50 14.22
N GLY A 181 -13.40 0.25 14.55
CA GLY A 181 -12.56 -0.02 15.71
C GLY A 181 -11.63 -1.22 15.55
N GLN A 182 -11.41 -1.70 14.31
CA GLN A 182 -10.60 -2.87 14.02
C GLN A 182 -9.24 -2.50 13.41
N THR A 183 -8.21 -3.26 13.76
CA THR A 183 -6.89 -3.21 13.12
C THR A 183 -6.61 -4.55 12.44
N TYR A 184 -6.28 -4.51 11.15
CA TYR A 184 -6.07 -5.68 10.31
C TYR A 184 -4.64 -5.75 9.79
N PRO A 185 -3.78 -6.63 10.38
CA PRO A 185 -2.51 -6.96 9.74
C PRO A 185 -2.78 -7.79 8.47
N LEU A 186 -2.21 -7.35 7.35
CA LEU A 186 -2.46 -7.92 6.04
C LEU A 186 -1.18 -8.46 5.42
N THR A 187 -1.23 -9.68 4.93
CA THR A 187 -0.10 -10.38 4.30
C THR A 187 -0.52 -11.04 3.00
N GLY A 188 0.45 -11.35 2.15
CA GLY A 188 0.26 -12.31 1.07
C GLY A 188 0.02 -13.73 1.59
N PRO A 189 -0.29 -14.67 0.68
CA PRO A 189 -0.69 -16.04 1.05
C PRO A 189 0.47 -16.92 1.51
N ARG A 190 1.70 -16.52 1.24
CA ARG A 190 2.93 -17.23 1.61
C ARG A 190 4.12 -16.27 1.67
N ARG A 191 5.21 -16.71 2.30
CA ARG A 191 6.51 -16.06 2.16
C ARG A 191 7.03 -16.27 0.74
N ILE A 192 7.59 -15.21 0.17
CA ILE A 192 8.21 -15.25 -1.16
C ILE A 192 9.54 -14.50 -1.12
N THR A 193 10.59 -15.12 -1.63
CA THR A 193 11.93 -14.53 -1.68
C THR A 193 12.08 -13.62 -2.90
N PRO A 194 13.02 -12.65 -2.90
CA PRO A 194 13.36 -11.88 -4.10
C PRO A 194 13.72 -12.79 -5.29
N ARG A 195 14.43 -13.89 -5.08
CA ARG A 195 14.75 -14.87 -6.11
C ARG A 195 13.48 -15.46 -6.75
N GLN A 196 12.49 -15.82 -5.93
CA GLN A 196 11.21 -16.32 -6.43
C GLN A 196 10.40 -15.24 -7.14
N GLN A 197 10.44 -13.98 -6.65
CA GLN A 197 9.77 -12.86 -7.30
C GLN A 197 10.36 -12.60 -8.70
N VAL A 198 11.69 -12.64 -8.83
CA VAL A 198 12.37 -12.50 -10.14
C VAL A 198 11.97 -13.64 -11.08
N ALA A 199 11.91 -14.88 -10.59
CA ALA A 199 11.47 -16.04 -11.39
C ALA A 199 10.00 -15.89 -11.84
N ASP A 200 9.11 -15.44 -10.97
CA ASP A 200 7.70 -15.18 -11.31
C ASP A 200 7.56 -14.07 -12.37
N ILE A 201 8.36 -12.99 -12.27
CA ILE A 201 8.40 -11.91 -13.28
C ILE A 201 8.95 -12.44 -14.61
N ALA A 202 10.07 -13.18 -14.57
CA ALA A 202 10.69 -13.79 -15.77
C ALA A 202 9.68 -14.65 -16.53
N GLY A 203 8.95 -15.52 -15.81
CA GLY A 203 7.88 -16.34 -16.38
C GLY A 203 6.73 -15.52 -16.96
N ALA A 204 6.35 -14.41 -16.31
CA ALA A 204 5.28 -13.53 -16.78
C ALA A 204 5.63 -12.73 -18.05
N ILE A 205 6.89 -12.38 -18.23
CA ILE A 205 7.38 -11.66 -19.43
C ILE A 205 7.97 -12.58 -20.51
N GLU A 206 8.08 -13.89 -20.21
CA GLU A 206 8.67 -14.91 -21.10
C GLU A 206 10.12 -14.57 -21.50
N ARG A 207 10.91 -14.10 -20.51
CA ARG A 207 12.34 -13.74 -20.69
C ARG A 207 13.16 -14.30 -19.53
N GLU A 208 14.40 -14.66 -19.84
CA GLU A 208 15.35 -15.03 -18.78
C GLU A 208 15.84 -13.77 -18.06
N LEU A 209 15.80 -13.81 -16.74
CA LEU A 209 16.32 -12.72 -15.90
C LEU A 209 17.45 -13.25 -15.02
N SER A 210 18.50 -12.44 -14.90
CA SER A 210 19.60 -12.66 -13.98
C SER A 210 19.33 -11.98 -12.65
N LEU A 211 19.59 -12.69 -11.54
CA LEU A 211 19.59 -12.08 -10.21
C LEU A 211 21.02 -12.04 -9.70
N VAL A 212 21.47 -10.84 -9.36
CA VAL A 212 22.80 -10.59 -8.78
C VAL A 212 22.62 -10.20 -7.31
N GLU A 213 23.21 -10.98 -6.44
CA GLU A 213 23.28 -10.63 -5.03
C GLU A 213 24.32 -9.52 -4.83
N ILE A 214 23.92 -8.45 -4.14
CA ILE A 214 24.80 -7.34 -3.74
C ILE A 214 24.91 -7.27 -2.22
N SER A 215 25.99 -6.68 -1.73
CA SER A 215 26.14 -6.51 -0.28
C SER A 215 25.15 -5.48 0.27
N ARG A 216 24.92 -5.52 1.60
CA ARG A 216 24.12 -4.51 2.30
C ARG A 216 24.66 -3.10 2.03
N GLU A 217 25.98 -2.94 2.06
CA GLU A 217 26.66 -1.66 1.84
C GLU A 217 26.42 -1.13 0.44
N GLN A 218 26.48 -1.98 -0.59
CA GLN A 218 26.20 -1.59 -1.97
C GLN A 218 24.74 -1.17 -2.13
N ALA A 219 23.81 -1.95 -1.58
CA ALA A 219 22.38 -1.62 -1.59
C ALA A 219 22.10 -0.32 -0.83
N HIS A 220 22.73 -0.12 0.33
CA HIS A 220 22.62 1.12 1.12
C HIS A 220 23.07 2.34 0.33
N GLN A 221 24.26 2.28 -0.30
CA GLN A 221 24.79 3.40 -1.10
C GLN A 221 23.85 3.80 -2.24
N GLU A 222 23.18 2.83 -2.87
CA GLU A 222 22.23 3.10 -3.94
C GLU A 222 20.93 3.71 -3.38
N MET A 223 20.35 3.12 -2.35
CA MET A 223 19.11 3.58 -1.74
C MET A 223 19.24 4.95 -1.06
N ALA A 224 20.34 5.18 -0.34
CA ALA A 224 20.56 6.42 0.39
C ALA A 224 20.59 7.66 -0.51
N ARG A 225 21.02 7.53 -1.77
CA ARG A 225 20.99 8.64 -2.75
C ARG A 225 19.58 9.15 -3.03
N HIS A 226 18.55 8.29 -2.84
CA HIS A 226 17.16 8.61 -3.17
C HIS A 226 16.31 8.88 -1.93
N MET A 227 16.61 8.24 -0.80
CA MET A 227 15.76 8.30 0.40
C MET A 227 16.47 8.71 1.69
N GLY A 228 17.80 8.96 1.64
CA GLY A 228 18.63 9.27 2.80
C GLY A 228 19.05 8.02 3.58
N ASP A 229 20.13 8.16 4.37
CA ASP A 229 20.80 7.04 5.06
C ASP A 229 19.88 6.32 6.03
N GLU A 230 19.17 7.04 6.90
CA GLU A 230 18.30 6.47 7.93
C GLU A 230 17.14 5.65 7.32
N THR A 231 16.54 6.15 6.25
CA THR A 231 15.45 5.42 5.56
C THR A 231 15.99 4.19 4.83
N ALA A 232 17.18 4.30 4.21
CA ALA A 232 17.82 3.19 3.52
C ALA A 232 18.17 2.06 4.50
N ASP A 233 18.71 2.38 5.67
CA ASP A 233 18.99 1.40 6.72
C ASP A 233 17.73 0.70 7.20
N ALA A 234 16.65 1.46 7.49
CA ALA A 234 15.39 0.90 7.93
C ALA A 234 14.76 -0.04 6.86
N VAL A 235 14.84 0.33 5.59
CA VAL A 235 14.36 -0.53 4.49
C VAL A 235 15.19 -1.80 4.39
N LEU A 236 16.51 -1.74 4.50
CA LEU A 236 17.40 -2.90 4.44
C LEU A 236 17.19 -3.85 5.63
N ASP A 237 16.90 -3.31 6.81
CA ASP A 237 16.55 -4.10 7.99
C ASP A 237 15.26 -4.90 7.72
N LEU A 238 14.24 -4.27 7.17
CA LEU A 238 12.98 -4.92 6.81
C LEU A 238 13.10 -5.91 5.65
N MET A 239 14.11 -5.75 4.77
CA MET A 239 14.34 -6.67 3.65
C MET A 239 15.08 -7.94 4.07
N GLY A 240 15.87 -7.90 5.14
CA GLY A 240 16.65 -9.07 5.57
C GLY A 240 17.61 -8.83 6.72
N GLY A 241 17.91 -7.57 7.08
CA GLY A 241 18.87 -7.24 8.13
C GLY A 241 18.33 -7.48 9.56
N ASP A 242 17.04 -7.19 9.78
CA ASP A 242 16.36 -7.39 11.07
C ASP A 242 14.99 -8.06 10.85
N VAL A 243 15.00 -9.33 10.49
CA VAL A 243 13.78 -10.10 10.22
C VAL A 243 13.38 -10.89 11.46
N ASN A 244 12.20 -10.61 11.97
CA ASN A 244 11.63 -11.32 13.13
C ASN A 244 10.41 -12.18 12.73
N ASP A 245 10.02 -13.09 13.63
CA ASP A 245 8.91 -14.04 13.39
C ASP A 245 7.59 -13.33 13.10
N GLU A 246 7.36 -12.17 13.71
CA GLU A 246 6.13 -11.39 13.52
C GLU A 246 6.04 -10.77 12.11
N LEU A 247 7.18 -10.30 11.55
CA LEU A 247 7.25 -9.77 10.19
C LEU A 247 6.99 -10.84 9.14
N VAL A 248 7.53 -12.05 9.35
CA VAL A 248 7.42 -13.15 8.39
C VAL A 248 6.17 -14.02 8.58
N ALA A 249 5.38 -13.76 9.61
CA ALA A 249 4.14 -14.49 9.85
C ALA A 249 3.14 -14.29 8.72
N VAL A 250 2.65 -15.38 8.15
CA VAL A 250 1.56 -15.38 7.17
C VAL A 250 0.24 -15.38 7.93
N ARG A 251 -0.69 -14.50 7.52
CA ARG A 251 -1.99 -14.32 8.18
C ARG A 251 -3.14 -14.58 7.21
N ASP A 252 -4.21 -15.14 7.72
CA ASP A 252 -5.43 -15.42 6.97
C ASP A 252 -6.42 -14.25 6.92
N THR A 253 -6.02 -13.07 7.41
CA THR A 253 -6.88 -11.90 7.57
C THR A 253 -7.63 -11.56 6.28
N THR A 254 -6.95 -11.56 5.12
CA THR A 254 -7.60 -11.31 3.83
C THR A 254 -8.73 -12.30 3.56
N ALA A 255 -8.46 -13.60 3.74
CA ALA A 255 -9.47 -14.65 3.51
C ALA A 255 -10.65 -14.52 4.48
N ARG A 256 -10.38 -14.29 5.75
CA ARG A 256 -11.40 -14.14 6.81
C ARG A 256 -12.31 -12.94 6.57
N ILE A 257 -11.75 -11.82 6.09
CA ILE A 257 -12.52 -10.58 5.89
C ILE A 257 -13.26 -10.61 4.55
N THR A 258 -12.63 -11.11 3.48
CA THR A 258 -13.17 -11.00 2.12
C THR A 258 -13.85 -12.27 1.61
N GLY A 259 -13.75 -13.39 2.34
CA GLY A 259 -14.19 -14.71 1.90
C GLY A 259 -13.32 -15.30 0.77
N ARG A 260 -12.20 -14.67 0.41
CA ARG A 260 -11.28 -15.11 -0.65
C ARG A 260 -9.85 -15.15 -0.14
N PRO A 261 -9.05 -16.15 -0.53
CA PRO A 261 -7.63 -16.20 -0.16
C PRO A 261 -6.89 -14.96 -0.70
N ALA A 262 -5.78 -14.63 -0.06
CA ALA A 262 -4.87 -13.61 -0.57
C ALA A 262 -4.28 -14.05 -1.91
N THR A 263 -4.03 -13.08 -2.79
CA THR A 263 -3.55 -13.28 -4.15
C THR A 263 -2.04 -13.56 -4.17
N PRO A 264 -1.56 -14.62 -4.85
CA PRO A 264 -0.14 -14.90 -4.94
C PRO A 264 0.61 -13.86 -5.78
N PHE A 265 1.90 -13.67 -5.49
CA PHE A 265 2.75 -12.74 -6.22
C PHE A 265 2.82 -13.04 -7.72
N SER A 266 2.82 -14.32 -8.11
CA SER A 266 2.83 -14.73 -9.53
C SER A 266 1.63 -14.21 -10.32
N GLU A 267 0.49 -13.98 -9.68
CA GLU A 267 -0.67 -13.35 -10.33
C GLU A 267 -0.43 -11.85 -10.53
N TRP A 268 0.08 -11.16 -9.51
CA TRP A 268 0.50 -9.78 -9.63
C TRP A 268 1.52 -9.58 -10.76
N ALA A 269 2.52 -10.46 -10.85
CA ALA A 269 3.55 -10.42 -11.91
C ALA A 269 2.92 -10.55 -13.31
N ARG A 270 1.97 -11.47 -13.51
CA ARG A 270 1.25 -11.63 -14.80
C ARG A 270 0.41 -10.41 -15.15
N GLU A 271 -0.35 -9.86 -14.19
CA GLU A 271 -1.17 -8.66 -14.38
C GLU A 271 -0.34 -7.44 -14.78
N ASN A 272 0.90 -7.36 -14.28
CA ASN A 272 1.79 -6.21 -14.46
C ASN A 272 2.96 -6.49 -15.44
N ALA A 273 2.93 -7.59 -16.18
CA ALA A 273 4.01 -8.00 -17.07
C ALA A 273 4.43 -6.91 -18.07
N ALA A 274 3.49 -6.12 -18.59
CA ALA A 274 3.75 -5.03 -19.54
C ALA A 274 4.68 -3.94 -18.95
N LEU A 275 4.76 -3.81 -17.64
CA LEU A 275 5.61 -2.80 -16.97
C LEU A 275 7.09 -3.22 -16.92
N PHE A 276 7.38 -4.50 -17.18
CA PHE A 276 8.73 -5.08 -17.18
C PHE A 276 9.26 -5.40 -18.57
N ARG A 277 8.45 -5.27 -19.61
CA ARG A 277 8.82 -5.49 -21.03
C ARG A 277 9.49 -4.30 -21.69
#